data_5bece5bd6e38b9b914c6f0586ce84f21
#
_entry.id   5bece5bd6e38b9b914c6f0586ce84f21
#
_cell.length_a   1.000
_cell.length_b   1.000
_cell.length_c   1.000
_cell.angle_alpha   90.00
_cell.angle_beta   90.00
_cell.angle_gamma   90.00
#
_symmetry.space_group_name_H-M   'P 1'
#
loop_
_entity.id
_entity.type
_entity.pdbx_description
1 polymer ?
#
loop_
_entity_poly.entity_id
_entity_poly.type
_entity_poly.pdbx_seq_one_letter_code
_entity_poly.pdbx_strand_id
1 'polypeptide(L)'
;MSYLFVLIGSLLGICGIFSTRILLRNRAVRRFVRSVKQRFQLAEERGAVLVEETRAPKPRKNPRASAIEMQQIRTIVRDAEKAFSIQKTEEAERLFIQALTIQPQAWDVQAQLAKLYLMTQRENKAEALYKEILQHRDDVSFHANLGLAFYRQGKYMEACQSYQEALNRDPQSPDRCAALGRACIAAHRFEEAAPLLEKACVRLSRNIDLLHLLAECYLQVGDTEKAEEVYRRINRLEPYDEEVKAKLLSLTGV
;
A
#
# COMPACT_ATOMS: atom_id res chain seq x y z
N MET A 1 6.14 -46.58 -10.11
CA MET A 1 6.95 -46.14 -8.93
C MET A 1 7.97 -45.06 -9.32
N SER A 2 8.73 -45.18 -10.40
CA SER A 2 9.75 -44.17 -10.82
C SER A 2 9.20 -42.77 -11.12
N TYR A 3 8.04 -42.65 -11.77
CA TYR A 3 7.43 -41.34 -12.08
C TYR A 3 7.00 -40.55 -10.84
N LEU A 4 6.60 -41.24 -9.77
CA LEU A 4 6.20 -40.58 -8.50
C LEU A 4 7.40 -39.91 -7.83
N PHE A 5 8.57 -40.54 -7.86
CA PHE A 5 9.80 -39.99 -7.30
C PHE A 5 10.31 -38.78 -8.09
N VAL A 6 10.17 -38.80 -9.44
CA VAL A 6 10.51 -37.64 -10.29
C VAL A 6 9.59 -36.46 -10.03
N LEU A 7 8.29 -36.71 -9.86
CA LEU A 7 7.29 -35.67 -9.59
C LEU A 7 7.47 -35.04 -8.22
N ILE A 8 7.77 -35.85 -7.18
CA ILE A 8 8.08 -35.35 -5.83
C ILE A 8 9.40 -34.56 -5.84
N GLY A 9 10.42 -35.04 -6.55
CA GLY A 9 11.69 -34.33 -6.69
C GLY A 9 11.56 -32.98 -7.38
N SER A 10 10.75 -32.89 -8.45
CA SER A 10 10.49 -31.62 -9.15
C SER A 10 9.71 -30.64 -8.28
N LEU A 11 8.72 -31.12 -7.51
CA LEU A 11 7.93 -30.29 -6.60
C LEU A 11 8.79 -29.71 -5.46
N LEU A 12 9.66 -30.54 -4.87
CA LEU A 12 10.62 -30.11 -3.85
C LEU A 12 11.64 -29.10 -4.41
N GLY A 13 12.08 -29.30 -5.66
CA GLY A 13 12.95 -28.35 -6.37
C GLY A 13 12.29 -26.98 -6.56
N ILE A 14 11.04 -26.97 -7.00
CA ILE A 14 10.27 -25.74 -7.19
C ILE A 14 10.03 -25.02 -5.85
N CYS A 15 9.63 -25.75 -4.80
CA CYS A 15 9.48 -25.21 -3.45
C CYS A 15 10.80 -24.65 -2.90
N GLY A 16 11.92 -25.32 -3.16
CA GLY A 16 13.26 -24.84 -2.79
C GLY A 16 13.62 -23.52 -3.48
N ILE A 17 13.34 -23.42 -4.78
CA ILE A 17 13.60 -22.19 -5.56
C ILE A 17 12.71 -21.04 -5.06
N PHE A 18 11.42 -21.28 -4.79
CA PHE A 18 10.52 -20.26 -4.25
C PHE A 18 10.95 -19.81 -2.85
N SER A 19 11.31 -20.75 -1.96
CA SER A 19 11.77 -20.44 -0.61
C SER A 19 13.08 -19.65 -0.61
N THR A 20 14.05 -20.02 -1.46
CA THR A 20 15.30 -19.25 -1.62
C THR A 20 15.06 -17.86 -2.21
N ARG A 21 14.13 -17.72 -3.17
CA ARG A 21 13.77 -16.43 -3.77
C ARG A 21 13.11 -15.49 -2.75
N ILE A 22 12.23 -16.03 -1.89
CA ILE A 22 11.60 -15.27 -0.79
C ILE A 22 12.64 -14.87 0.26
N LEU A 23 13.54 -15.79 0.64
CA LEU A 23 14.61 -15.52 1.59
C LEU A 23 15.62 -14.49 1.08
N LEU A 24 15.98 -14.54 -0.21
CA LEU A 24 16.86 -13.56 -0.84
C LEU A 24 16.19 -12.18 -0.95
N ARG A 25 14.89 -12.14 -1.29
CA ARG A 25 14.11 -10.91 -1.33
C ARG A 25 14.01 -10.27 0.05
N ASN A 26 13.73 -11.07 1.09
CA ASN A 26 13.69 -10.58 2.47
C ASN A 26 15.08 -10.14 2.97
N ARG A 27 16.14 -10.81 2.54
CA ARG A 27 17.52 -10.40 2.86
C ARG A 27 17.91 -9.09 2.19
N ALA A 28 17.49 -8.85 0.94
CA ALA A 28 17.74 -7.60 0.23
C ALA A 28 17.01 -6.41 0.91
N VAL A 29 15.75 -6.61 1.28
CA VAL A 29 14.97 -5.61 2.03
C VAL A 29 15.60 -5.34 3.41
N ARG A 30 15.96 -6.39 4.16
CA ARG A 30 16.64 -6.24 5.46
C ARG A 30 18.00 -5.55 5.34
N ARG A 31 18.76 -5.81 4.25
CA ARG A 31 20.04 -5.10 4.00
C ARG A 31 19.79 -3.63 3.66
N PHE A 32 18.75 -3.33 2.86
CA PHE A 32 18.37 -1.96 2.55
C PHE A 32 17.95 -1.21 3.81
N VAL A 33 17.03 -1.76 4.61
CA VAL A 33 16.61 -1.16 5.89
C VAL A 33 17.79 -0.98 6.84
N ARG A 34 18.69 -1.98 6.94
CA ARG A 34 19.93 -1.85 7.74
C ARG A 34 20.86 -0.78 7.19
N SER A 35 21.03 -0.69 5.87
CA SER A 35 21.91 0.33 5.27
C SER A 35 21.36 1.74 5.47
N VAL A 36 20.04 1.90 5.39
CA VAL A 36 19.37 3.15 5.72
C VAL A 36 19.57 3.44 7.21
N LYS A 37 19.28 2.48 8.08
CA LYS A 37 19.44 2.63 9.54
C LYS A 37 20.90 2.87 9.96
N GLN A 38 21.87 2.18 9.34
CA GLN A 38 23.29 2.45 9.57
C GLN A 38 23.72 3.85 9.11
N ARG A 39 23.19 4.33 7.99
CA ARG A 39 23.47 5.71 7.54
C ARG A 39 22.85 6.74 8.46
N PHE A 40 21.66 6.44 9.04
CA PHE A 40 21.07 7.26 10.08
C PHE A 40 21.92 7.26 11.35
N GLN A 41 22.32 6.08 11.85
CA GLN A 41 23.21 5.96 13.02
C GLN A 41 24.55 6.63 12.80
N LEU A 42 25.19 6.42 11.64
CA LEU A 42 26.45 7.11 11.30
C LEU A 42 26.27 8.63 11.16
N ALA A 43 25.10 9.11 10.76
CA ALA A 43 24.80 10.54 10.73
C ALA A 43 24.54 11.09 12.15
N GLU A 44 23.86 10.32 13.01
CA GLU A 44 23.71 10.62 14.43
C GLU A 44 25.04 10.54 15.20
N GLU A 45 25.86 9.50 14.95
CA GLU A 45 27.19 9.35 15.57
C GLU A 45 28.15 10.46 15.12
N ARG A 46 28.14 10.86 13.83
CA ARG A 46 28.90 12.03 13.38
C ARG A 46 28.40 13.32 14.01
N GLY A 47 27.09 13.45 14.21
CA GLY A 47 26.48 14.53 14.99
C GLY A 47 26.88 14.46 16.47
N ALA A 48 26.91 13.26 17.06
CA ALA A 48 27.28 13.03 18.47
C ALA A 48 28.78 13.23 18.71
N VAL A 49 29.65 12.75 17.80
CA VAL A 49 31.11 12.96 17.88
C VAL A 49 31.46 14.46 17.78
N LEU A 50 30.77 15.21 16.91
CA LEU A 50 30.89 16.66 16.83
C LEU A 50 30.38 17.37 18.11
N VAL A 51 29.48 16.72 18.87
CA VAL A 51 28.95 17.24 20.14
C VAL A 51 29.84 16.89 21.34
N GLU A 52 30.56 15.74 21.31
CA GLU A 52 31.51 15.36 22.38
C GLU A 52 32.83 16.13 22.32
N GLU A 53 33.31 16.46 21.11
CA GLU A 53 34.55 17.29 20.96
C GLU A 53 34.34 18.75 21.35
N THR A 54 33.13 19.22 21.45
CA THR A 54 32.83 20.58 21.87
C THR A 54 31.87 20.58 23.05
N ARG A 55 32.42 20.59 24.30
CA ARG A 55 31.70 21.12 25.48
C ARG A 55 31.51 22.66 25.37
N ALA A 56 31.39 23.17 24.16
CA ALA A 56 30.96 24.50 23.86
C ALA A 56 29.41 24.53 23.80
N PRO A 57 28.78 25.65 24.17
CA PRO A 57 27.31 25.76 24.14
C PRO A 57 26.79 25.34 22.77
N LYS A 58 25.73 24.48 22.76
CA LYS A 58 25.11 23.95 21.55
C LYS A 58 25.14 24.98 20.43
N PRO A 59 25.78 24.70 19.28
CA PRO A 59 25.79 25.67 18.20
C PRO A 59 24.34 26.00 17.88
N ARG A 60 23.92 27.23 18.11
CA ARG A 60 22.61 27.73 17.64
C ARG A 60 22.66 27.48 16.15
N LYS A 61 21.87 26.52 15.65
CA LYS A 61 21.71 26.27 14.20
C LYS A 61 21.50 27.63 13.57
N ASN A 62 22.45 28.04 12.73
CA ASN A 62 22.40 29.37 12.14
C ASN A 62 21.09 29.44 11.33
N PRO A 63 20.11 30.30 11.64
CA PRO A 63 18.80 30.30 10.99
C PRO A 63 18.90 30.40 9.46
N ARG A 64 19.97 31.03 8.96
CA ARG A 64 20.25 31.15 7.54
C ARG A 64 20.72 29.83 6.92
N ALA A 65 21.57 29.05 7.60
CA ALA A 65 22.01 27.74 7.11
C ALA A 65 20.82 26.78 7.02
N SER A 66 19.99 26.73 8.06
CA SER A 66 18.75 25.93 8.06
C SER A 66 17.77 26.39 6.95
N ALA A 67 17.67 27.67 6.66
CA ALA A 67 16.81 28.18 5.57
C ALA A 67 17.34 27.77 4.18
N ILE A 68 18.66 27.77 3.98
CA ILE A 68 19.29 27.33 2.73
C ILE A 68 19.08 25.83 2.53
N GLU A 69 19.30 25.01 3.55
CA GLU A 69 19.06 23.57 3.51
C GLU A 69 17.59 23.26 3.17
N MET A 70 16.65 23.95 3.82
CA MET A 70 15.23 23.80 3.53
C MET A 70 14.86 24.21 2.09
N GLN A 71 15.50 25.26 1.55
CA GLN A 71 15.29 25.66 0.17
C GLN A 71 15.85 24.62 -0.80
N GLN A 72 17.02 24.06 -0.52
CA GLN A 72 17.62 22.98 -1.30
C GLN A 72 16.72 21.76 -1.33
N ILE A 73 16.22 21.33 -0.17
CA ILE A 73 15.29 20.18 -0.08
C ILE A 73 14.05 20.44 -0.95
N ARG A 74 13.41 21.60 -0.82
CA ARG A 74 12.24 21.95 -1.62
C ARG A 74 12.51 21.91 -3.12
N THR A 75 13.68 22.36 -3.55
CA THR A 75 14.09 22.31 -4.96
C THR A 75 14.25 20.87 -5.42
N ILE A 76 14.99 20.04 -4.67
CA ILE A 76 15.21 18.63 -4.99
C ILE A 76 13.88 17.86 -5.01
N VAL A 77 12.98 18.10 -4.04
CA VAL A 77 11.67 17.43 -3.99
C VAL A 77 10.82 17.81 -5.19
N ARG A 78 10.78 19.08 -5.56
CA ARG A 78 10.06 19.53 -6.76
C ARG A 78 10.59 18.90 -8.03
N ASP A 79 11.91 18.79 -8.16
CA ASP A 79 12.55 18.14 -9.31
C ASP A 79 12.28 16.63 -9.31
N ALA A 80 12.23 15.99 -8.13
CA ALA A 80 11.82 14.60 -7.98
C ALA A 80 10.35 14.37 -8.40
N GLU A 81 9.44 15.23 -7.96
CA GLU A 81 8.02 15.18 -8.35
C GLU A 81 7.84 15.39 -9.86
N LYS A 82 8.60 16.32 -10.44
CA LYS A 82 8.62 16.52 -11.89
C LYS A 82 9.14 15.29 -12.63
N ALA A 83 10.26 14.70 -12.18
CA ALA A 83 10.79 13.47 -12.76
C ALA A 83 9.76 12.32 -12.65
N PHE A 84 9.08 12.24 -11.52
CA PHE A 84 8.03 11.26 -11.30
C PHE A 84 6.82 11.44 -12.23
N SER A 85 6.38 12.67 -12.45
CA SER A 85 5.25 12.98 -13.33
C SER A 85 5.51 12.62 -14.81
N ILE A 86 6.78 12.66 -15.24
CA ILE A 86 7.22 12.26 -16.58
C ILE A 86 7.71 10.79 -16.65
N GLN A 87 7.36 9.98 -15.63
CA GLN A 87 7.67 8.56 -15.51
C GLN A 87 9.18 8.21 -15.43
N LYS A 88 10.05 9.15 -15.14
CA LYS A 88 11.46 8.92 -14.85
C LYS A 88 11.66 8.43 -13.41
N THR A 89 11.20 7.22 -13.13
CA THR A 89 11.09 6.67 -11.77
C THR A 89 12.43 6.53 -11.06
N GLU A 90 13.48 6.15 -11.77
CA GLU A 90 14.84 6.01 -11.20
C GLU A 90 15.46 7.35 -10.83
N GLU A 91 15.24 8.38 -11.66
CA GLU A 91 15.69 9.74 -11.38
C GLU A 91 14.94 10.33 -10.19
N ALA A 92 13.62 10.13 -10.13
CA ALA A 92 12.78 10.55 -9.00
C ALA A 92 13.22 9.86 -7.69
N GLU A 93 13.48 8.54 -7.71
CA GLU A 93 13.97 7.79 -6.55
C GLU A 93 15.31 8.38 -6.05
N ARG A 94 16.25 8.61 -6.96
CA ARG A 94 17.56 9.19 -6.61
C ARG A 94 17.41 10.55 -5.94
N LEU A 95 16.56 11.42 -6.49
CA LEU A 95 16.32 12.77 -5.96
C LEU A 95 15.63 12.72 -4.59
N PHE A 96 14.62 11.87 -4.39
CA PHE A 96 14.01 11.70 -3.07
C PHE A 96 15.03 11.20 -2.04
N ILE A 97 15.86 10.22 -2.40
CA ILE A 97 16.93 9.74 -1.52
C ILE A 97 17.93 10.87 -1.21
N GLN A 98 18.29 11.69 -2.20
CA GLN A 98 19.15 12.85 -2.00
C GLN A 98 18.54 13.87 -1.02
N ALA A 99 17.24 14.16 -1.13
CA ALA A 99 16.55 15.03 -0.17
C ALA A 99 16.60 14.43 1.26
N LEU A 100 16.40 13.12 1.38
CA LEU A 100 16.45 12.42 2.67
C LEU A 100 17.85 12.30 3.26
N THR A 101 18.92 12.43 2.47
CA THR A 101 20.29 12.54 3.02
C THR A 101 20.53 13.89 3.70
N ILE A 102 19.85 14.94 3.27
CA ILE A 102 19.93 16.27 3.88
C ILE A 102 19.04 16.32 5.14
N GLN A 103 17.82 15.83 5.05
CA GLN A 103 16.88 15.78 6.16
C GLN A 103 16.23 14.39 6.26
N PRO A 104 16.80 13.49 7.05
CA PRO A 104 16.29 12.14 7.22
C PRO A 104 14.86 12.05 7.74
N GLN A 105 14.45 12.95 8.63
CA GLN A 105 13.11 13.01 9.23
C GLN A 105 12.10 13.82 8.40
N ALA A 106 12.33 13.98 7.10
CA ALA A 106 11.35 14.60 6.21
C ALA A 106 10.25 13.57 5.84
N TRP A 107 9.32 13.35 6.77
CA TRP A 107 8.27 12.32 6.62
C TRP A 107 7.45 12.46 5.34
N ASP A 108 7.22 13.69 4.89
CA ASP A 108 6.52 13.96 3.62
C ASP A 108 7.32 13.43 2.41
N VAL A 109 8.64 13.60 2.43
CA VAL A 109 9.53 13.09 1.37
C VAL A 109 9.62 11.56 1.41
N GLN A 110 9.68 10.97 2.61
CA GLN A 110 9.62 9.52 2.76
C GLN A 110 8.29 8.96 2.23
N ALA A 111 7.17 9.65 2.49
CA ALA A 111 5.85 9.25 1.99
C ALA A 111 5.78 9.32 0.45
N GLN A 112 6.36 10.34 -0.17
CA GLN A 112 6.46 10.44 -1.63
C GLN A 112 7.32 9.31 -2.22
N LEU A 113 8.45 9.00 -1.59
CA LEU A 113 9.28 7.86 -1.99
C LEU A 113 8.54 6.53 -1.82
N ALA A 114 7.79 6.35 -0.73
CA ALA A 114 6.99 5.16 -0.52
C ALA A 114 5.88 5.03 -1.58
N LYS A 115 5.23 6.15 -1.95
CA LYS A 115 4.25 6.19 -3.04
C LYS A 115 4.87 5.80 -4.39
N LEU A 116 6.08 6.31 -4.69
CA LEU A 116 6.83 5.90 -5.88
C LEU A 116 7.09 4.39 -5.88
N TYR A 117 7.46 3.81 -4.73
CA TYR A 117 7.65 2.37 -4.61
C TYR A 117 6.36 1.57 -4.84
N LEU A 118 5.21 2.04 -4.38
CA LEU A 118 3.91 1.42 -4.72
C LEU A 118 3.64 1.45 -6.22
N MET A 119 3.92 2.57 -6.89
CA MET A 119 3.67 2.70 -8.33
C MET A 119 4.65 1.87 -9.17
N THR A 120 5.84 1.58 -8.65
CA THR A 120 6.86 0.75 -9.31
C THR A 120 6.86 -0.71 -8.86
N GLN A 121 5.77 -1.19 -8.25
CA GLN A 121 5.59 -2.56 -7.79
C GLN A 121 6.70 -3.04 -6.83
N ARG A 122 7.19 -2.14 -6.00
CA ARG A 122 8.19 -2.41 -4.96
C ARG A 122 7.57 -2.32 -3.57
N GLU A 123 6.48 -3.07 -3.36
CA GLU A 123 5.57 -3.01 -2.21
C GLU A 123 6.31 -3.24 -0.88
N ASN A 124 7.31 -4.12 -0.85
CA ASN A 124 8.08 -4.38 0.36
C ASN A 124 8.86 -3.14 0.85
N LYS A 125 9.34 -2.30 -0.09
CA LYS A 125 10.02 -1.04 0.26
C LYS A 125 9.02 0.01 0.74
N ALA A 126 7.87 0.08 0.09
CA ALA A 126 6.78 0.96 0.50
C ALA A 126 6.26 0.59 1.90
N GLU A 127 6.03 -0.69 2.17
CA GLU A 127 5.63 -1.21 3.48
C GLU A 127 6.61 -0.75 4.57
N ALA A 128 7.93 -0.92 4.34
CA ALA A 128 8.94 -0.56 5.32
C ALA A 128 8.92 0.94 5.65
N LEU A 129 8.79 1.80 4.63
CA LEU A 129 8.73 3.24 4.82
C LEU A 129 7.44 3.69 5.50
N TYR A 130 6.26 3.19 5.07
CA TYR A 130 5.01 3.57 5.73
C TYR A 130 4.94 3.11 7.18
N LYS A 131 5.46 1.93 7.52
CA LYS A 131 5.58 1.47 8.91
C LYS A 131 6.48 2.38 9.75
N GLU A 132 7.57 2.88 9.18
CA GLU A 132 8.46 3.81 9.86
C GLU A 132 7.78 5.18 10.06
N ILE A 133 7.17 5.73 9.01
CA ILE A 133 6.46 7.01 9.09
C ILE A 133 5.35 6.97 10.15
N LEU A 134 4.57 5.89 10.19
CA LEU A 134 3.45 5.73 11.13
C LEU A 134 3.87 5.63 12.60
N GLN A 135 5.15 5.36 12.91
CA GLN A 135 5.66 5.44 14.28
C GLN A 135 5.76 6.89 14.78
N HIS A 136 5.80 7.86 13.88
CA HIS A 136 6.05 9.26 14.19
C HIS A 136 4.91 10.19 13.77
N ARG A 137 4.15 9.79 12.77
CA ARG A 137 3.08 10.59 12.20
C ARG A 137 1.90 9.73 11.82
N ASP A 138 0.82 9.89 12.55
CA ASP A 138 -0.43 9.19 12.30
C ASP A 138 -1.25 9.98 11.26
N ASP A 139 -1.36 9.44 10.04
CA ASP A 139 -2.09 10.04 8.93
C ASP A 139 -2.91 8.98 8.21
N VAL A 140 -4.12 9.36 7.88
CA VAL A 140 -5.11 8.50 7.19
C VAL A 140 -4.55 7.91 5.89
N SER A 141 -3.85 8.76 5.12
CA SER A 141 -3.29 8.38 3.82
C SER A 141 -2.18 7.34 3.96
N PHE A 142 -1.40 7.41 5.04
CA PHE A 142 -0.31 6.47 5.29
C PHE A 142 -0.84 5.09 5.63
N HIS A 143 -1.91 5.01 6.46
CA HIS A 143 -2.60 3.76 6.73
C HIS A 143 -3.22 3.16 5.46
N ALA A 144 -3.88 3.97 4.63
CA ALA A 144 -4.48 3.51 3.38
C ALA A 144 -3.41 2.99 2.39
N ASN A 145 -2.29 3.70 2.26
CA ASN A 145 -1.20 3.28 1.38
C ASN A 145 -0.45 2.05 1.92
N LEU A 146 -0.33 1.90 3.24
CA LEU A 146 0.20 0.69 3.87
C LEU A 146 -0.74 -0.49 3.60
N GLY A 147 -2.05 -0.30 3.73
CA GLY A 147 -3.06 -1.29 3.36
C GLY A 147 -2.93 -1.73 1.89
N LEU A 148 -2.72 -0.78 0.97
CA LEU A 148 -2.47 -1.07 -0.44
C LEU A 148 -1.16 -1.87 -0.65
N ALA A 149 -0.10 -1.52 0.08
CA ALA A 149 1.16 -2.25 0.04
C ALA A 149 0.97 -3.72 0.47
N PHE A 150 0.23 -3.96 1.54
CA PHE A 150 -0.10 -5.31 2.00
C PHE A 150 -1.00 -6.06 1.03
N TYR A 151 -2.05 -5.39 0.52
CA TYR A 151 -2.98 -6.00 -0.43
C TYR A 151 -2.25 -6.52 -1.68
N ARG A 152 -1.37 -5.70 -2.28
CA ARG A 152 -0.59 -6.09 -3.46
C ARG A 152 0.43 -7.20 -3.18
N GLN A 153 0.83 -7.38 -1.92
CA GLN A 153 1.68 -8.48 -1.50
C GLN A 153 0.91 -9.78 -1.21
N GLY A 154 -0.43 -9.77 -1.30
CA GLY A 154 -1.27 -10.89 -0.91
C GLY A 154 -1.43 -11.05 0.61
N LYS A 155 -1.00 -10.07 1.40
CA LYS A 155 -1.15 -10.04 2.87
C LYS A 155 -2.49 -9.41 3.22
N TYR A 156 -3.58 -10.13 2.93
CA TYR A 156 -4.91 -9.56 2.97
C TYR A 156 -5.39 -9.24 4.39
N MET A 157 -4.99 -10.01 5.39
CA MET A 157 -5.37 -9.76 6.78
C MET A 157 -4.72 -8.47 7.31
N GLU A 158 -3.43 -8.26 7.01
CA GLU A 158 -2.72 -7.03 7.37
C GLU A 158 -3.25 -5.82 6.58
N ALA A 159 -3.68 -6.06 5.33
CA ALA A 159 -4.35 -5.03 4.53
C ALA A 159 -5.67 -4.60 5.17
N CYS A 160 -6.51 -5.55 5.61
CA CYS A 160 -7.74 -5.25 6.33
C CYS A 160 -7.48 -4.41 7.58
N GLN A 161 -6.48 -4.78 8.39
CA GLN A 161 -6.13 -4.01 9.59
C GLN A 161 -5.73 -2.57 9.25
N SER A 162 -4.85 -2.39 8.25
CA SER A 162 -4.38 -1.07 7.84
C SER A 162 -5.49 -0.21 7.23
N TYR A 163 -6.36 -0.79 6.42
CA TYR A 163 -7.52 -0.07 5.87
C TYR A 163 -8.57 0.24 6.94
N GLN A 164 -8.74 -0.65 7.94
CA GLN A 164 -9.62 -0.38 9.07
C GLN A 164 -9.12 0.82 9.88
N GLU A 165 -7.80 0.92 10.10
CA GLU A 165 -7.19 2.07 10.76
C GLU A 165 -7.40 3.38 9.96
N ALA A 166 -7.32 3.30 8.63
CA ALA A 166 -7.63 4.44 7.77
C ALA A 166 -9.12 4.82 7.84
N LEU A 167 -10.02 3.83 7.86
CA LEU A 167 -11.46 4.04 7.95
C LEU A 167 -11.89 4.60 9.31
N ASN A 168 -11.24 4.17 10.41
CA ASN A 168 -11.52 4.69 11.76
C ASN A 168 -11.25 6.20 11.86
N ARG A 169 -10.27 6.70 11.09
CA ARG A 169 -9.91 8.14 11.06
C ARG A 169 -10.76 8.95 10.11
N ASP A 170 -11.31 8.32 9.08
CA ASP A 170 -12.23 8.94 8.14
C ASP A 170 -13.39 7.98 7.79
N PRO A 171 -14.38 7.86 8.69
CA PRO A 171 -15.46 6.89 8.59
C PRO A 171 -16.45 7.13 7.44
N GLN A 172 -16.42 8.32 6.84
CA GLN A 172 -17.37 8.73 5.81
C GLN A 172 -16.85 8.55 4.38
N SER A 173 -15.60 8.17 4.22
CA SER A 173 -14.98 8.00 2.90
C SER A 173 -15.48 6.72 2.21
N PRO A 174 -16.17 6.84 1.07
CA PRO A 174 -16.62 5.68 0.31
C PRO A 174 -15.45 4.88 -0.27
N ASP A 175 -14.36 5.55 -0.63
CA ASP A 175 -13.17 4.89 -1.19
C ASP A 175 -12.48 4.01 -0.15
N ARG A 176 -12.48 4.43 1.15
CA ARG A 176 -11.92 3.61 2.23
C ARG A 176 -12.79 2.42 2.55
N CYS A 177 -14.11 2.61 2.55
CA CYS A 177 -15.06 1.48 2.69
C CYS A 177 -14.86 0.48 1.55
N ALA A 178 -14.72 0.96 0.31
CA ALA A 178 -14.48 0.09 -0.84
C ALA A 178 -13.12 -0.63 -0.76
N ALA A 179 -12.06 0.07 -0.33
CA ALA A 179 -10.73 -0.53 -0.20
C ALA A 179 -10.71 -1.62 0.87
N LEU A 180 -11.33 -1.36 2.03
CA LEU A 180 -11.46 -2.36 3.11
C LEU A 180 -12.34 -3.53 2.66
N GLY A 181 -13.49 -3.26 2.01
CA GLY A 181 -14.36 -4.30 1.48
C GLY A 181 -13.65 -5.23 0.51
N ARG A 182 -12.86 -4.69 -0.43
CA ARG A 182 -12.02 -5.50 -1.33
C ARG A 182 -10.98 -6.33 -0.59
N ALA A 183 -10.35 -5.78 0.43
CA ALA A 183 -9.38 -6.51 1.24
C ALA A 183 -10.05 -7.64 2.03
N CYS A 184 -11.25 -7.42 2.58
CA CYS A 184 -12.04 -8.44 3.26
C CYS A 184 -12.46 -9.57 2.30
N ILE A 185 -12.89 -9.26 1.06
CA ILE A 185 -13.19 -10.27 0.04
C ILE A 185 -11.93 -11.12 -0.25
N ALA A 186 -10.79 -10.47 -0.48
CA ALA A 186 -9.54 -11.17 -0.75
C ALA A 186 -9.06 -12.03 0.44
N ALA A 187 -9.49 -11.69 1.66
CA ALA A 187 -9.28 -12.45 2.88
C ALA A 187 -10.40 -13.49 3.15
N HIS A 188 -11.35 -13.68 2.23
CA HIS A 188 -12.54 -14.53 2.36
C HIS A 188 -13.46 -14.16 3.53
N ARG A 189 -13.49 -12.90 3.96
CA ARG A 189 -14.34 -12.38 5.04
C ARG A 189 -15.55 -11.66 4.44
N PHE A 190 -16.40 -12.41 3.75
CA PHE A 190 -17.52 -11.87 2.96
C PHE A 190 -18.58 -11.18 3.81
N GLU A 191 -18.86 -11.71 4.99
CA GLU A 191 -19.86 -11.14 5.93
C GLU A 191 -19.47 -9.73 6.40
N GLU A 192 -18.18 -9.47 6.53
CA GLU A 192 -17.68 -8.14 6.89
C GLU A 192 -17.55 -7.22 5.67
N ALA A 193 -17.29 -7.79 4.49
CA ALA A 193 -17.15 -7.03 3.26
C ALA A 193 -18.49 -6.43 2.79
N ALA A 194 -19.59 -7.19 2.89
CA ALA A 194 -20.89 -6.78 2.37
C ALA A 194 -21.35 -5.40 2.90
N PRO A 195 -21.42 -5.13 4.22
CA PRO A 195 -21.86 -3.84 4.74
C PRO A 195 -20.92 -2.69 4.38
N LEU A 196 -19.62 -2.96 4.21
CA LEU A 196 -18.64 -1.96 3.79
C LEU A 196 -18.86 -1.55 2.33
N LEU A 197 -19.09 -2.53 1.46
CA LEU A 197 -19.38 -2.29 0.06
C LEU A 197 -20.73 -1.63 -0.14
N GLU A 198 -21.76 -2.01 0.62
CA GLU A 198 -23.05 -1.30 0.63
C GLU A 198 -22.87 0.19 0.93
N LYS A 199 -22.15 0.50 2.02
CA LYS A 199 -21.87 1.88 2.41
C LYS A 199 -21.13 2.64 1.33
N ALA A 200 -20.18 2.01 0.65
CA ALA A 200 -19.47 2.59 -0.47
C ALA A 200 -20.40 2.83 -1.68
N CYS A 201 -21.24 1.84 -2.05
CA CYS A 201 -22.16 1.91 -3.18
C CYS A 201 -23.30 2.95 -3.01
N VAL A 202 -23.61 3.38 -1.79
CA VAL A 202 -24.54 4.50 -1.55
C VAL A 202 -23.99 5.78 -2.18
N ARG A 203 -22.71 6.06 -2.02
CA ARG A 203 -22.08 7.26 -2.57
C ARG A 203 -21.51 7.05 -3.97
N LEU A 204 -20.90 5.89 -4.23
CA LEU A 204 -20.36 5.48 -5.53
C LEU A 204 -21.39 4.71 -6.35
N SER A 205 -22.59 5.26 -6.47
CA SER A 205 -23.79 4.57 -6.95
C SER A 205 -23.72 4.09 -8.40
N ARG A 206 -22.82 4.57 -9.20
CA ARG A 206 -22.63 4.23 -10.62
C ARG A 206 -21.32 3.44 -10.87
N ASN A 207 -20.59 3.10 -9.82
CA ASN A 207 -19.39 2.29 -9.97
C ASN A 207 -19.76 0.82 -10.14
N ILE A 208 -19.76 0.37 -11.39
CA ILE A 208 -20.21 -0.96 -11.79
C ILE A 208 -19.32 -2.04 -11.21
N ASP A 209 -17.99 -1.85 -11.24
CA ASP A 209 -17.04 -2.79 -10.64
C ASP A 209 -17.33 -3.04 -9.16
N LEU A 210 -17.68 -1.96 -8.43
CA LEU A 210 -17.99 -2.05 -7.01
C LEU A 210 -19.33 -2.75 -6.78
N LEU A 211 -20.32 -2.53 -7.65
CA LEU A 211 -21.61 -3.24 -7.60
C LEU A 211 -21.43 -4.74 -7.89
N HIS A 212 -20.60 -5.12 -8.85
CA HIS A 212 -20.28 -6.53 -9.09
C HIS A 212 -19.64 -7.18 -7.88
N LEU A 213 -18.67 -6.52 -7.24
CA LEU A 213 -18.07 -7.03 -6.01
C LEU A 213 -19.09 -7.20 -4.89
N LEU A 214 -20.03 -6.26 -4.76
CA LEU A 214 -21.10 -6.35 -3.77
C LEU A 214 -22.05 -7.51 -4.05
N ALA A 215 -22.48 -7.69 -5.32
CA ALA A 215 -23.35 -8.78 -5.72
C ALA A 215 -22.69 -10.14 -5.47
N GLU A 216 -21.42 -10.26 -5.84
CA GLU A 216 -20.65 -11.48 -5.61
C GLU A 216 -20.46 -11.78 -4.12
N CYS A 217 -20.22 -10.73 -3.32
CA CYS A 217 -20.13 -10.84 -1.88
C CYS A 217 -21.43 -11.39 -1.27
N TYR A 218 -22.60 -10.90 -1.71
CA TYR A 218 -23.89 -11.43 -1.25
C TYR A 218 -24.13 -12.88 -1.67
N LEU A 219 -23.69 -13.28 -2.87
CA LEU A 219 -23.77 -14.68 -3.28
C LEU A 219 -22.92 -15.59 -2.37
N GLN A 220 -21.74 -15.14 -1.98
CA GLN A 220 -20.86 -15.90 -1.07
C GLN A 220 -21.43 -16.01 0.35
N VAL A 221 -22.16 -14.99 0.80
CA VAL A 221 -22.88 -15.00 2.10
C VAL A 221 -24.17 -15.80 2.03
N GLY A 222 -24.67 -16.11 0.83
CA GLY A 222 -25.94 -16.83 0.61
C GLY A 222 -27.17 -15.92 0.57
N ASP A 223 -27.00 -14.60 0.54
CA ASP A 223 -28.09 -13.62 0.43
C ASP A 223 -28.43 -13.38 -1.06
N THR A 224 -29.14 -14.34 -1.64
CA THR A 224 -29.50 -14.32 -3.06
C THR A 224 -30.46 -13.19 -3.41
N GLU A 225 -31.33 -12.77 -2.48
CA GLU A 225 -32.28 -11.68 -2.71
C GLU A 225 -31.56 -10.35 -2.90
N LYS A 226 -30.60 -10.04 -2.02
CA LYS A 226 -29.81 -8.83 -2.17
C LYS A 226 -28.87 -8.89 -3.37
N ALA A 227 -28.31 -10.05 -3.68
CA ALA A 227 -27.50 -10.22 -4.88
C ALA A 227 -28.32 -9.90 -6.14
N GLU A 228 -29.56 -10.39 -6.22
CA GLU A 228 -30.48 -10.12 -7.33
C GLU A 228 -30.80 -8.61 -7.45
N GLU A 229 -31.08 -7.94 -6.33
CA GLU A 229 -31.33 -6.51 -6.30
C GLU A 229 -30.14 -5.70 -6.88
N VAL A 230 -28.93 -6.07 -6.48
CA VAL A 230 -27.72 -5.42 -7.00
C VAL A 230 -27.51 -5.71 -8.48
N TYR A 231 -27.72 -6.95 -8.94
CA TYR A 231 -27.63 -7.27 -10.38
C TYR A 231 -28.73 -6.55 -11.20
N ARG A 232 -29.95 -6.41 -10.68
CA ARG A 232 -30.98 -5.57 -11.32
C ARG A 232 -30.54 -4.10 -11.43
N ARG A 233 -29.80 -3.61 -10.45
CA ARG A 233 -29.24 -2.25 -10.49
C ARG A 233 -28.15 -2.14 -11.53
N ILE A 234 -27.25 -3.14 -11.65
CA ILE A 234 -26.23 -3.18 -12.70
C ILE A 234 -26.90 -3.23 -14.09
N ASN A 235 -27.87 -4.09 -14.28
CA ASN A 235 -28.60 -4.21 -15.56
C ASN A 235 -29.31 -2.91 -15.98
N ARG A 236 -29.73 -2.07 -15.03
CA ARG A 236 -30.28 -0.73 -15.34
C ARG A 236 -29.18 0.26 -15.80
N LEU A 237 -27.95 0.07 -15.35
CA LEU A 237 -26.81 0.91 -15.74
C LEU A 237 -26.18 0.44 -17.06
N GLU A 238 -26.09 -0.88 -17.23
CA GLU A 238 -25.57 -1.55 -18.41
C GLU A 238 -26.58 -2.58 -18.97
N PRO A 239 -27.59 -2.13 -19.74
CA PRO A 239 -28.67 -3.01 -20.20
C PRO A 239 -28.27 -4.07 -21.22
N TYR A 240 -27.07 -3.97 -21.79
CA TYR A 240 -26.57 -4.86 -22.86
C TYR A 240 -25.54 -5.87 -22.34
N ASP A 241 -25.28 -5.89 -21.02
CA ASP A 241 -24.39 -6.88 -20.42
C ASP A 241 -25.07 -8.24 -20.35
N GLU A 242 -24.65 -9.16 -21.20
CA GLU A 242 -25.21 -10.52 -21.27
C GLU A 242 -24.83 -11.38 -20.06
N GLU A 243 -23.70 -11.12 -19.42
CA GLU A 243 -23.30 -11.84 -18.20
C GLU A 243 -24.22 -11.49 -17.04
N VAL A 244 -24.54 -10.23 -16.85
CA VAL A 244 -25.47 -9.75 -15.84
C VAL A 244 -26.87 -10.32 -16.06
N LYS A 245 -27.34 -10.37 -17.31
CA LYS A 245 -28.64 -10.99 -17.66
C LYS A 245 -28.66 -12.48 -17.33
N ALA A 246 -27.61 -13.21 -17.71
CA ALA A 246 -27.50 -14.63 -17.40
C ALA A 246 -27.50 -14.89 -15.88
N LYS A 247 -26.79 -14.06 -15.11
CA LYS A 247 -26.80 -14.11 -13.65
C LYS A 247 -28.21 -13.87 -13.08
N LEU A 248 -28.91 -12.85 -13.57
CA LEU A 248 -30.29 -12.57 -13.15
C LEU A 248 -31.23 -13.73 -13.45
N LEU A 249 -31.17 -14.31 -14.65
CA LEU A 249 -31.98 -15.48 -15.00
C LEU A 249 -31.70 -16.67 -14.06
N SER A 250 -30.43 -16.92 -13.74
CA SER A 250 -30.06 -18.01 -12.84
C SER A 250 -30.55 -17.78 -11.40
N LEU A 251 -30.66 -16.53 -10.94
CA LEU A 251 -31.13 -16.19 -9.59
C LEU A 251 -32.65 -16.19 -9.49
N THR A 252 -33.38 -15.80 -10.55
CA THR A 252 -34.86 -15.77 -10.58
C THR A 252 -35.49 -17.11 -10.82
N GLY A 253 -34.72 -18.15 -11.16
CA GLY A 253 -35.23 -19.51 -11.34
C GLY A 253 -36.10 -19.70 -12.59
N VAL A 254 -35.99 -18.83 -13.60
CA VAL A 254 -36.71 -18.88 -14.88
C VAL A 254 -35.79 -19.32 -16.01
#